data_7536da087b1e0cbca9f6f15dfd26938f
#
_entry.id   7536da087b1e0cbca9f6f15dfd26938f
#
_cell.length_a   1.000
_cell.length_b   1.000
_cell.length_c   1.000
_cell.angle_alpha   90.00
_cell.angle_beta   90.00
_cell.angle_gamma   90.00
#
_symmetry.space_group_name_H-M   'P 1'
#
loop_
_entity.id
_entity.type
_entity.pdbx_description
1 polymer ?
#
loop_
_entity_poly.entity_id
_entity_poly.type
_entity_poly.pdbx_seq_one_letter_code
_entity_poly.pdbx_strand_id
1 'polypeptide(L)' 'MKLYAARDKNTGKLVSGITNPSHKFWQRQGDCEFAIRRYNCDHYKRGNYDLELVAYELVEVKEGE' A
#
# COMPACT_ATOMS: atom_id res chain seq x y z
N MET A 1 10.52 -1.02 13.04
CA MET A 1 10.44 -0.41 11.70
C MET A 1 9.04 -0.59 11.14
N LYS A 2 8.46 0.47 10.63
CA LYS A 2 7.11 0.41 10.08
C LYS A 2 7.13 0.46 8.57
N LEU A 3 6.23 -0.28 7.94
CA LEU A 3 5.91 -0.15 6.53
C LEU A 3 4.44 0.23 6.37
N TYR A 4 4.16 0.92 5.27
CA TYR A 4 2.82 1.38 4.95
C TYR A 4 2.39 0.78 3.63
N ALA A 5 1.10 0.49 3.51
CA ALA A 5 0.56 -0.13 2.31
C ALA A 5 -0.85 0.39 2.03
N ALA A 6 -1.28 0.27 0.80
CA ALA A 6 -2.66 0.54 0.41
C ALA A 6 -3.45 -0.77 0.44
N ARG A 7 -4.58 -0.76 1.11
CA ARG A 7 -5.46 -1.92 1.21
C ARG A 7 -6.83 -1.57 0.65
N ASP A 8 -7.41 -2.48 -0.12
CA ASP A 8 -8.77 -2.34 -0.59
C ASP A 8 -9.74 -2.67 0.55
N LYS A 9 -10.57 -1.71 0.94
CA LYS A 9 -11.55 -1.88 2.01
C LYS A 9 -12.57 -2.97 1.70
N ASN A 10 -12.88 -3.16 0.43
CA ASN A 10 -13.92 -4.11 0.02
C ASN A 10 -13.47 -5.56 0.12
N THR A 11 -12.21 -5.83 -0.16
CA THR A 11 -11.66 -7.18 -0.16
C THR A 11 -10.75 -7.48 1.02
N GLY A 12 -10.23 -6.44 1.67
CA GLY A 12 -9.26 -6.57 2.74
C GLY A 12 -7.86 -6.95 2.26
N LYS A 13 -7.62 -6.95 0.95
CA LYS A 13 -6.34 -7.34 0.36
C LYS A 13 -5.49 -6.11 0.06
N LEU A 14 -4.17 -6.27 0.18
CA LEU A 14 -3.23 -5.24 -0.21
C LEU A 14 -3.22 -5.07 -1.73
N VAL A 15 -3.14 -3.82 -2.16
CA VAL A 15 -3.11 -3.48 -3.58
C VAL A 15 -1.72 -2.96 -3.93
N SER A 16 -1.13 -3.52 -4.98
CA SER A 16 0.15 -3.06 -5.53
C SER A 16 -0.07 -2.39 -6.88
N GLY A 17 0.93 -1.64 -7.33
CA GLY A 17 0.91 -1.08 -8.67
C GLY A 17 0.00 0.11 -8.86
N ILE A 18 -0.34 0.85 -7.81
CA ILE A 18 -1.18 2.03 -7.92
C ILE A 18 -0.45 3.22 -8.54
N THR A 19 0.86 3.35 -8.30
CA THR A 19 1.69 4.37 -8.94
C THR A 19 2.90 3.79 -9.64
N ASN A 20 3.38 2.64 -9.15
CA ASN A 20 4.50 1.90 -9.72
C ASN A 20 4.13 0.42 -9.72
N PRO A 21 4.21 -0.29 -10.86
CA PRO A 21 3.72 -1.67 -10.97
C PRO A 21 4.30 -2.66 -9.95
N SER A 22 5.51 -2.43 -9.47
CA SER A 22 6.14 -3.31 -8.49
C SER A 22 6.06 -2.81 -7.06
N HIS A 23 5.49 -1.63 -6.83
CA HIS A 23 5.50 -1.01 -5.51
C HIS A 23 4.30 -1.48 -4.69
N LYS A 24 4.56 -2.10 -3.55
CA LYS A 24 3.52 -2.60 -2.65
C LYS A 24 3.59 -1.97 -1.26
N PHE A 25 4.81 -1.64 -0.81
CA PHE A 25 5.05 -1.05 0.51
C PHE A 25 5.84 0.24 0.40
N TRP A 26 5.58 1.16 1.30
CA TRP A 26 6.31 2.43 1.45
C TRP A 26 6.89 2.52 2.84
N GLN A 27 8.11 3.05 2.93
CA GLN A 27 8.76 3.26 4.22
C GLN A 27 8.26 4.52 4.93
N ARG A 28 7.71 5.45 4.17
CA ARG A 28 7.21 6.71 4.69
C ARG A 28 5.70 6.80 4.53
N GLN A 29 5.03 7.19 5.60
CA GLN A 29 3.58 7.34 5.58
C GLN A 29 3.11 8.33 4.52
N GLY A 30 3.80 9.48 4.42
CA GLY A 30 3.44 10.51 3.44
C GLY A 30 3.52 10.04 2.00
N ASP A 31 4.49 9.19 1.69
CA ASP A 31 4.63 8.63 0.34
C ASP A 31 3.45 7.72 0.00
N CYS A 32 3.03 6.90 0.96
CA CYS A 32 1.87 6.03 0.77
C CYS A 32 0.58 6.85 0.63
N GLU A 33 0.39 7.86 1.47
CA GLU A 33 -0.76 8.75 1.38
C GLU A 33 -0.82 9.46 0.03
N PHE A 34 0.33 9.93 -0.45
CA PHE A 34 0.42 10.58 -1.74
C PHE A 34 0.05 9.63 -2.88
N ALA A 35 0.52 8.39 -2.82
CA ALA A 35 0.21 7.39 -3.83
C ALA A 35 -1.30 7.09 -3.87
N ILE A 36 -1.93 6.94 -2.70
CA ILE A 36 -3.37 6.70 -2.61
C ILE A 36 -4.15 7.88 -3.16
N ARG A 37 -3.74 9.10 -2.80
CA ARG A 37 -4.39 10.32 -3.26
C ARG A 37 -4.30 10.44 -4.79
N ARG A 38 -3.12 10.15 -5.34
CA ARG A 38 -2.90 10.17 -6.77
C ARG A 38 -3.78 9.16 -7.49
N TYR A 39 -3.89 7.96 -6.93
CA TYR A 39 -4.76 6.93 -7.48
C TYR A 39 -6.21 7.41 -7.54
N ASN A 40 -6.70 8.01 -6.46
CA ASN A 40 -8.09 8.46 -6.38
C ASN A 40 -8.41 9.60 -7.36
N CYS A 41 -7.40 10.38 -7.76
CA CYS A 41 -7.55 11.49 -8.70
C CYS A 41 -7.31 11.08 -10.15
N ASP A 42 -6.90 9.84 -10.41
CA ASP A 42 -6.57 9.38 -11.75
C ASP A 42 -7.82 8.94 -12.49
N HIS A 43 -8.05 9.49 -13.69
CA HIS A 43 -9.16 9.09 -14.53
C HIS A 43 -8.98 7.70 -15.14
N TYR A 44 -7.75 7.23 -15.26
CA TYR A 44 -7.41 5.96 -15.88
C TYR A 44 -6.89 4.96 -14.84
N LYS A 45 -7.35 5.08 -13.61
CA LYS A 45 -6.88 4.21 -12.55
C LYS A 45 -7.24 2.75 -12.83
N ARG A 46 -6.33 1.88 -12.46
CA ARG A 46 -6.52 0.44 -12.65
C ARG A 46 -7.43 -0.10 -11.58
N GLY A 47 -8.54 -0.74 -12.00
CA GLY A 47 -9.52 -1.29 -11.08
C GLY A 47 -10.33 -0.22 -10.36
N ASN A 48 -11.24 -0.66 -9.52
CA ASN A 48 -12.09 0.21 -8.70
C ASN A 48 -11.84 -0.11 -7.23
N TYR A 49 -10.63 0.24 -6.75
CA TYR A 49 -10.28 -0.02 -5.37
C TYR A 49 -10.70 1.14 -4.49
N ASP A 50 -11.22 0.82 -3.32
CA ASP A 50 -11.47 1.79 -2.27
C ASP A 50 -10.30 1.68 -1.28
N LEU A 51 -9.25 2.46 -1.51
CA LEU A 51 -7.97 2.30 -0.83
C LEU A 51 -7.96 2.98 0.53
N GLU A 52 -7.35 2.30 1.49
CA GLU A 52 -7.03 2.86 2.80
C GLU A 52 -5.56 2.62 3.11
N LEU A 53 -4.97 3.51 3.90
CA LEU A 53 -3.60 3.36 4.37
C LEU A 53 -3.57 2.42 5.56
N VAL A 54 -2.68 1.44 5.52
CA VAL A 54 -2.47 0.49 6.60
C VAL A 54 -1.00 0.50 6.98
N ALA A 55 -0.72 0.52 8.28
CA ALA A 55 0.64 0.43 8.80
C ALA A 55 0.91 -0.97 9.33
N TYR A 56 2.10 -1.48 9.02
CA TYR A 56 2.58 -2.76 9.51
C TYR A 56 3.87 -2.57 10.29
N GLU A 57 3.98 -3.25 11.41
CA GLU A 57 5.21 -3.29 12.18
C GLU A 57 6.05 -4.48 11.72
N LEU A 58 7.32 -4.22 11.37
CA LEU A 58 8.24 -5.29 11.00
C LEU A 58 8.88 -5.87 12.25
N VAL A 59 8.79 -7.19 12.37
CA VAL A 59 9.43 -7.94 13.45
C VAL A 59 10.43 -8.91 12.83
N GLU A 60 11.66 -8.87 13.30
CA GLU A 60 12.67 -9.80 12.83
C GLU A 60 12.36 -11.20 13.35
N VAL A 61 12.34 -12.16 12.45
CA VAL A 61 12.18 -13.57 12.77
C VAL A 61 13.46 -14.28 12.39
N LYS A 62 14.08 -14.92 13.37
CA LYS A 62 15.28 -15.72 13.12
C LYS A 62 14.87 -17.13 12.74
N GLU A 63 15.12 -17.49 11.49
CA GLU A 63 14.82 -18.82 10.99
C GLU A 63 16.06 -19.69 11.04
N GLY A 64 15.87 -20.99 11.18
CA GLY A 64 16.96 -21.97 11.21
C GLY A 64 17.61 -22.16 12.56
N GLU A 65 17.03 -21.64 13.60
CA GLU A 65 17.50 -21.85 14.97
C GLU A 65 16.68 -22.91 15.67
#